data_2ab70ea2bc66918bd9b24b5f5507c417
#
_entry.id   2ab70ea2bc66918bd9b24b5f5507c417
#
_cell.length_a   1.000
_cell.length_b   1.000
_cell.length_c   1.000
_cell.angle_alpha   90.00
_cell.angle_beta   90.00
_cell.angle_gamma   90.00
#
_symmetry.space_group_name_H-M   'P 1'
#
loop_
_entity.id
_entity.type
_entity.pdbx_description
1 polymer ?
#
loop_
_entity_poly.entity_id
_entity_poly.type
_entity_poly.pdbx_seq_one_letter_code
_entity_poly.pdbx_strand_id
1 'polypeptide(L)'
;ATLFVITLLLMLPALRLKPSVKARTEGQDKLTFATLLRSKTYRGNVLIYAACSASFFAWLTGSPFILSTMGYSPAVIGLSYVPQTIAFLIGGYGCRAALQKWQGYQLLPWLLGLYALSVIATWGAGLLNNASLVEILIPFCVMAIANGAIYPIVVAQALRPFPQATGRAAALQNTLQLGLCFLASLVVSWLISTPLLTTTSVMLSTVVLAALGYKMQSHAECAETGFPHANVAHDKSH
;
A
#
# COMPACT_ATOMS: atom_id res chain seq x y z
N ALA A 1 -13.40 -18.33 -15.70
CA ALA A 1 -13.53 -17.77 -17.06
C ALA A 1 -14.83 -16.96 -17.22
N THR A 2 -16.00 -17.49 -16.85
CA THR A 2 -17.31 -16.83 -17.02
C THR A 2 -17.45 -15.52 -16.25
N LEU A 3 -17.02 -15.46 -14.97
CA LEU A 3 -17.04 -14.24 -14.16
C LEU A 3 -16.18 -13.12 -14.76
N PHE A 4 -15.03 -13.46 -15.31
CA PHE A 4 -14.15 -12.48 -15.98
C PHE A 4 -14.79 -11.89 -17.24
N VAL A 5 -15.46 -12.72 -18.04
CA VAL A 5 -16.19 -12.28 -19.23
C VAL A 5 -17.36 -11.36 -18.85
N ILE A 6 -18.11 -11.71 -17.79
CA ILE A 6 -19.23 -10.89 -17.29
C ILE A 6 -18.69 -9.52 -16.79
N THR A 7 -17.63 -9.49 -16.04
CA THR A 7 -17.00 -8.24 -15.56
C THR A 7 -16.49 -7.39 -16.72
N LEU A 8 -15.88 -8.01 -17.75
CA LEU A 8 -15.43 -7.32 -18.95
C LEU A 8 -16.61 -6.72 -19.74
N LEU A 9 -17.71 -7.47 -19.89
CA LEU A 9 -18.93 -7.00 -20.54
C LEU A 9 -19.60 -5.85 -19.79
N LEU A 10 -19.61 -5.88 -18.45
CA LEU A 10 -20.13 -4.79 -17.62
C LEU A 10 -19.25 -3.53 -17.70
N MET A 11 -17.96 -3.66 -18.03
CA MET A 11 -17.05 -2.52 -18.25
C MET A 11 -17.17 -1.89 -19.64
N LEU A 12 -17.74 -2.59 -20.64
CA LEU A 12 -17.91 -2.07 -21.99
C LEU A 12 -18.68 -0.74 -22.09
N PRO A 13 -19.80 -0.51 -21.36
CA PRO A 13 -20.47 0.78 -21.38
C PRO A 13 -19.64 1.91 -20.77
N ALA A 14 -18.78 1.61 -19.77
CA ALA A 14 -17.87 2.60 -19.20
C ALA A 14 -16.76 3.01 -20.17
N LEU A 15 -16.34 2.10 -21.08
CA LEU A 15 -15.38 2.40 -22.16
C LEU A 15 -16.01 3.27 -23.29
N ARG A 16 -17.35 3.29 -23.41
CA ARG A 16 -18.07 4.16 -24.36
C ARG A 16 -18.30 5.58 -23.85
N LEU A 17 -17.99 5.88 -22.59
CA LEU A 17 -17.90 7.26 -22.13
C LEU A 17 -16.77 7.90 -22.91
N LYS A 18 -17.15 8.69 -23.95
CA LYS A 18 -16.20 9.52 -24.74
C LYS A 18 -15.26 10.19 -23.74
N PRO A 19 -13.93 10.00 -23.85
CA PRO A 19 -13.04 10.86 -23.11
C PRO A 19 -13.40 12.27 -23.51
N SER A 20 -13.88 13.08 -22.56
CA SER A 20 -13.95 14.51 -22.75
C SER A 20 -12.51 14.93 -23.02
N VAL A 21 -12.19 15.15 -24.28
CA VAL A 21 -10.94 15.80 -24.70
C VAL A 21 -11.05 17.24 -24.23
N LYS A 22 -10.92 17.46 -22.92
CA LYS A 22 -10.58 18.78 -22.42
C LYS A 22 -9.25 19.11 -23.05
N ALA A 23 -9.26 20.24 -23.78
CA ALA A 23 -8.11 20.79 -24.46
C ALA A 23 -6.84 20.56 -23.63
N ARG A 24 -5.87 19.89 -24.24
CA ARG A 24 -4.53 19.65 -23.72
C ARG A 24 -3.93 21.00 -23.38
N THR A 25 -4.01 21.38 -22.11
CA THR A 25 -3.47 22.64 -21.63
C THR A 25 -1.95 22.54 -21.76
N GLU A 26 -1.29 23.49 -22.41
CA GLU A 26 0.16 23.54 -22.71
C GLU A 26 1.10 23.30 -21.51
N GLY A 27 0.59 23.27 -20.28
CA GLY A 27 1.32 22.92 -19.06
C GLY A 27 1.49 21.43 -18.78
N GLN A 28 0.75 20.54 -19.46
CA GLN A 28 0.81 19.08 -19.22
C GLN A 28 2.08 18.41 -19.78
N ASP A 29 2.73 19.00 -20.77
CA ASP A 29 3.91 18.42 -21.40
C ASP A 29 5.21 18.58 -20.58
N LYS A 30 5.22 19.44 -19.56
CA LYS A 30 6.41 19.73 -18.74
C LYS A 30 6.57 18.82 -17.51
N LEU A 31 5.55 18.05 -17.10
CA LEU A 31 5.64 17.13 -15.97
C LEU A 31 6.16 15.76 -16.45
N THR A 32 7.47 15.64 -16.50
CA THR A 32 8.19 14.40 -16.81
C THR A 32 8.16 13.45 -15.59
N PHE A 33 8.27 12.13 -15.80
CA PHE A 33 8.41 11.15 -14.71
C PHE A 33 9.56 11.49 -13.75
N ALA A 34 10.64 12.10 -14.25
CA ALA A 34 11.76 12.57 -13.43
C ALA A 34 11.32 13.66 -12.44
N THR A 35 10.39 14.54 -12.82
CA THR A 35 9.86 15.59 -11.94
C THR A 35 9.04 14.99 -10.79
N LEU A 36 8.22 13.95 -11.09
CA LEU A 36 7.46 13.20 -10.07
C LEU A 36 8.41 12.54 -9.07
N LEU A 37 9.47 11.88 -9.56
CA LEU A 37 10.47 11.22 -8.72
C LEU A 37 11.37 12.20 -7.95
N ARG A 38 11.40 13.48 -8.29
CA ARG A 38 12.10 14.51 -7.51
C ARG A 38 11.35 14.91 -6.24
N SER A 39 10.02 14.79 -6.21
CA SER A 39 9.23 15.07 -5.02
C SER A 39 9.46 14.04 -3.92
N LYS A 40 9.95 14.49 -2.77
CA LYS A 40 10.18 13.64 -1.59
C LYS A 40 8.87 13.07 -1.06
N THR A 41 7.81 13.88 -1.02
CA THR A 41 6.46 13.46 -0.61
C THR A 41 5.93 12.35 -1.51
N TYR A 42 6.07 12.50 -2.84
CA TYR A 42 5.65 11.48 -3.78
C TYR A 42 6.40 10.16 -3.58
N ARG A 43 7.75 10.22 -3.58
CA ARG A 43 8.59 9.03 -3.40
C ARG A 43 8.32 8.32 -2.07
N GLY A 44 8.17 9.09 -0.98
CA GLY A 44 7.88 8.52 0.34
C GLY A 44 6.57 7.76 0.35
N ASN A 45 5.49 8.35 -0.14
CA ASN A 45 4.18 7.70 -0.19
C ASN A 45 4.15 6.49 -1.15
N VAL A 46 4.79 6.60 -2.32
CA VAL A 46 4.92 5.49 -3.27
C VAL A 46 5.71 4.33 -2.66
N LEU A 47 6.80 4.62 -1.94
CA LEU A 47 7.60 3.59 -1.29
C LEU A 47 6.82 2.87 -0.18
N ILE A 48 6.04 3.60 0.64
CA ILE A 48 5.16 3.00 1.65
C ILE A 48 4.13 2.09 0.97
N TYR A 49 3.46 2.60 -0.07
CA TYR A 49 2.45 1.84 -0.80
C TYR A 49 3.02 0.57 -1.41
N ALA A 50 4.17 0.67 -2.07
CA ALA A 50 4.85 -0.45 -2.70
C ALA A 50 5.35 -1.48 -1.67
N ALA A 51 5.91 -1.03 -0.54
CA ALA A 51 6.40 -1.89 0.53
C ALA A 51 5.26 -2.70 1.19
N CYS A 52 4.17 -2.02 1.57
CA CYS A 52 2.98 -2.67 2.13
C CYS A 52 2.36 -3.69 1.17
N SER A 53 2.30 -3.35 -0.13
CA SER A 53 1.82 -4.25 -1.17
C SER A 53 2.75 -5.44 -1.38
N ALA A 54 4.06 -5.22 -1.41
CA ALA A 54 5.06 -6.28 -1.58
C ALA A 54 5.03 -7.30 -0.43
N SER A 55 4.78 -6.84 0.80
CA SER A 55 4.56 -7.72 1.96
C SER A 55 3.36 -8.65 1.74
N PHE A 56 2.24 -8.10 1.26
CA PHE A 56 1.05 -8.88 0.96
C PHE A 56 1.30 -9.90 -0.18
N PHE A 57 1.99 -9.49 -1.25
CA PHE A 57 2.32 -10.38 -2.37
C PHE A 57 3.35 -11.45 -1.99
N ALA A 58 4.31 -11.15 -1.10
CA ALA A 58 5.21 -12.14 -0.53
C ALA A 58 4.43 -13.25 0.19
N TRP A 59 3.44 -12.88 1.02
CA TRP A 59 2.55 -13.83 1.67
C TRP A 59 1.70 -14.61 0.67
N LEU A 60 1.11 -13.94 -0.31
CA LEU A 60 0.27 -14.57 -1.33
C LEU A 60 1.05 -15.64 -2.12
N THR A 61 2.34 -15.38 -2.37
CA THR A 61 3.24 -16.33 -3.04
C THR A 61 3.69 -17.47 -2.13
N GLY A 62 4.03 -17.16 -0.87
CA GLY A 62 4.61 -18.13 0.07
C GLY A 62 3.57 -18.99 0.79
N SER A 63 2.38 -18.45 1.09
CA SER A 63 1.38 -19.13 1.92
C SER A 63 0.89 -20.47 1.37
N PRO A 64 0.70 -20.70 0.04
CA PRO A 64 0.34 -22.01 -0.44
C PRO A 64 1.37 -23.09 -0.09
N PHE A 65 2.66 -22.74 -0.19
CA PHE A 65 3.75 -23.66 0.15
C PHE A 65 3.84 -23.87 1.66
N ILE A 66 3.73 -22.82 2.45
CA ILE A 66 3.73 -22.88 3.92
C ILE A 66 2.61 -23.79 4.41
N LEU A 67 1.37 -23.54 3.96
CA LEU A 67 0.21 -24.27 4.43
C LEU A 67 0.17 -25.71 3.90
N SER A 68 0.70 -25.97 2.70
CA SER A 68 0.83 -27.34 2.19
C SER A 68 1.87 -28.17 2.97
N THR A 69 2.99 -27.57 3.38
CA THR A 69 3.98 -28.24 4.23
C THR A 69 3.45 -28.51 5.65
N MET A 70 2.48 -27.72 6.12
CA MET A 70 1.75 -27.96 7.36
C MET A 70 0.64 -29.03 7.23
N GLY A 71 0.44 -29.60 6.02
CA GLY A 71 -0.54 -30.66 5.78
C GLY A 71 -1.95 -30.17 5.49
N TYR A 72 -2.17 -28.87 5.26
CA TYR A 72 -3.50 -28.36 4.93
C TYR A 72 -3.89 -28.65 3.47
N SER A 73 -5.15 -28.99 3.25
CA SER A 73 -5.70 -29.23 1.92
C SER A 73 -5.82 -27.93 1.10
N PRO A 74 -5.80 -27.98 -0.24
CA PRO A 74 -5.97 -26.80 -1.09
C PRO A 74 -7.27 -26.01 -0.80
N ALA A 75 -8.33 -26.71 -0.39
CA ALA A 75 -9.59 -26.06 0.00
C ALA A 75 -9.44 -25.21 1.25
N VAL A 76 -8.73 -25.70 2.28
CA VAL A 76 -8.45 -24.95 3.51
C VAL A 76 -7.52 -23.77 3.23
N ILE A 77 -6.52 -23.94 2.36
CA ILE A 77 -5.63 -22.87 1.91
C ILE A 77 -6.45 -21.76 1.24
N GLY A 78 -7.33 -22.09 0.31
CA GLY A 78 -8.22 -21.14 -0.34
C GLY A 78 -9.13 -20.42 0.67
N LEU A 79 -9.69 -21.15 1.63
CA LEU A 79 -10.58 -20.58 2.65
C LEU A 79 -9.85 -19.64 3.62
N SER A 80 -8.56 -19.86 3.86
CA SER A 80 -7.74 -18.99 4.73
C SER A 80 -7.61 -17.54 4.22
N TYR A 81 -7.84 -17.30 2.93
CA TYR A 81 -7.83 -15.94 2.36
C TYR A 81 -9.12 -15.15 2.67
N VAL A 82 -10.21 -15.81 3.04
CA VAL A 82 -11.48 -15.14 3.34
C VAL A 82 -11.35 -14.19 4.53
N PRO A 83 -10.86 -14.61 5.71
CA PRO A 83 -10.69 -13.70 6.84
C PRO A 83 -9.71 -12.56 6.54
N GLN A 84 -8.69 -12.79 5.74
CA GLN A 84 -7.73 -11.76 5.31
C GLN A 84 -8.41 -10.68 4.46
N THR A 85 -9.28 -11.09 3.53
CA THR A 85 -10.04 -10.17 2.67
C THR A 85 -11.02 -9.35 3.51
N ILE A 86 -11.74 -9.98 4.43
CA ILE A 86 -12.65 -9.29 5.36
C ILE A 86 -11.88 -8.29 6.21
N ALA A 87 -10.74 -8.67 6.76
CA ALA A 87 -9.87 -7.81 7.55
C ALA A 87 -9.41 -6.56 6.74
N PHE A 88 -9.02 -6.75 5.48
CA PHE A 88 -8.65 -5.65 4.58
C PHE A 88 -9.81 -4.68 4.35
N LEU A 89 -11.02 -5.19 4.11
CA LEU A 89 -12.22 -4.36 3.95
C LEU A 89 -12.54 -3.60 5.23
N ILE A 90 -12.46 -4.23 6.40
CA ILE A 90 -12.64 -3.57 7.70
C ILE A 90 -11.65 -2.41 7.84
N GLY A 91 -10.38 -2.60 7.48
CA GLY A 91 -9.36 -1.55 7.46
C GLY A 91 -9.73 -0.38 6.56
N GLY A 92 -10.18 -0.66 5.33
CA GLY A 92 -10.58 0.35 4.36
C GLY A 92 -11.80 1.17 4.81
N TYR A 93 -12.86 0.51 5.28
CA TYR A 93 -14.05 1.20 5.81
C TYR A 93 -13.73 1.94 7.12
N GLY A 94 -12.94 1.34 8.01
CA GLY A 94 -12.49 1.96 9.24
C GLY A 94 -11.66 3.22 8.98
N CYS A 95 -10.77 3.19 8.00
CA CYS A 95 -10.01 4.36 7.56
C CYS A 95 -10.95 5.49 7.09
N ARG A 96 -11.95 5.17 6.27
CA ARG A 96 -12.93 6.17 5.81
C ARG A 96 -13.65 6.84 6.98
N ALA A 97 -14.07 6.08 7.98
CA ALA A 97 -14.70 6.61 9.18
C ALA A 97 -13.73 7.44 10.03
N ALA A 98 -12.49 7.00 10.17
CA ALA A 98 -11.45 7.70 10.92
C ALA A 98 -11.06 9.04 10.27
N LEU A 99 -11.00 9.10 8.93
CA LEU A 99 -10.69 10.32 8.17
C LEU A 99 -11.76 11.42 8.29
N GLN A 100 -12.96 11.10 8.81
CA GLN A 100 -13.95 12.12 9.14
C GLN A 100 -13.59 12.92 10.40
N LYS A 101 -12.76 12.34 11.29
CA LYS A 101 -12.37 12.96 12.58
C LYS A 101 -10.91 13.36 12.62
N TRP A 102 -10.03 12.63 11.93
CA TRP A 102 -8.58 12.82 11.96
C TRP A 102 -7.99 13.01 10.56
N GLN A 103 -6.89 13.73 10.48
CA GLN A 103 -6.17 13.93 9.23
C GLN A 103 -5.32 12.68 8.88
N GLY A 104 -5.17 12.38 7.59
CA GLY A 104 -4.42 11.21 7.14
C GLY A 104 -2.96 11.16 7.63
N TYR A 105 -2.29 12.32 7.76
CA TYR A 105 -0.93 12.39 8.28
C TYR A 105 -0.82 12.03 9.78
N GLN A 106 -1.90 12.22 10.56
CA GLN A 106 -1.94 11.85 11.97
C GLN A 106 -2.17 10.34 12.15
N LEU A 107 -2.96 9.74 11.26
CA LEU A 107 -3.27 8.30 11.31
C LEU A 107 -2.13 7.44 10.78
N LEU A 108 -1.40 7.93 9.77
CA LEU A 108 -0.41 7.14 9.06
C LEU A 108 0.68 6.53 9.97
N PRO A 109 1.31 7.26 10.94
CA PRO A 109 2.33 6.67 11.81
C PRO A 109 1.78 5.54 12.69
N TRP A 110 0.56 5.68 13.20
CA TRP A 110 -0.08 4.62 13.99
C TRP A 110 -0.38 3.37 13.16
N LEU A 111 -0.86 3.57 11.93
CA LEU A 111 -1.13 2.47 11.01
C LEU A 111 0.16 1.75 10.57
N LEU A 112 1.24 2.50 10.33
CA LEU A 112 2.56 1.93 10.05
C LEU A 112 3.14 1.19 11.26
N GLY A 113 2.92 1.70 12.47
CA GLY A 113 3.26 1.00 13.71
C GLY A 113 2.51 -0.31 13.86
N LEU A 114 1.19 -0.32 13.59
CA LEU A 114 0.36 -1.51 13.59
C LEU A 114 0.82 -2.52 12.53
N TYR A 115 1.11 -2.03 11.31
CA TYR A 115 1.68 -2.83 10.23
C TYR A 115 3.01 -3.48 10.64
N ALA A 116 3.94 -2.70 11.17
CA ALA A 116 5.25 -3.19 11.59
C ALA A 116 5.13 -4.25 12.71
N LEU A 117 4.30 -3.98 13.72
CA LEU A 117 4.06 -4.90 14.84
C LEU A 117 3.48 -6.23 14.35
N SER A 118 2.51 -6.19 13.45
CA SER A 118 1.88 -7.39 12.90
C SER A 118 2.85 -8.22 12.04
N VAL A 119 3.70 -7.56 11.23
CA VAL A 119 4.73 -8.26 10.45
C VAL A 119 5.79 -8.88 11.36
N ILE A 120 6.23 -8.17 12.41
CA ILE A 120 7.18 -8.70 13.41
C ILE A 120 6.56 -9.90 14.13
N ALA A 121 5.29 -9.83 14.51
CA ALA A 121 4.59 -10.95 15.14
C ALA A 121 4.49 -12.17 14.20
N THR A 122 4.19 -11.95 12.91
CA THR A 122 4.18 -13.02 11.90
C THR A 122 5.56 -13.64 11.72
N TRP A 123 6.61 -12.81 11.70
CA TRP A 123 7.99 -13.30 11.64
C TRP A 123 8.39 -14.09 12.89
N GLY A 124 7.99 -13.59 14.08
CA GLY A 124 8.19 -14.30 15.35
C GLY A 124 7.51 -15.66 15.38
N ALA A 125 6.27 -15.76 14.87
CA ALA A 125 5.59 -17.05 14.71
C ALA A 125 6.36 -17.97 13.73
N GLY A 126 7.00 -17.40 12.72
CA GLY A 126 7.85 -18.13 11.76
C GLY A 126 9.12 -18.73 12.38
N LEU A 127 9.58 -18.25 13.53
CA LEU A 127 10.71 -18.81 14.28
C LEU A 127 10.31 -19.98 15.17
N LEU A 128 9.01 -20.18 15.41
CA LEU A 128 8.51 -21.30 16.22
C LEU A 128 8.47 -22.57 15.36
N ASN A 129 9.07 -23.64 15.83
CA ASN A 129 9.14 -24.92 15.11
C ASN A 129 7.77 -25.59 14.87
N ASN A 130 6.72 -25.17 15.59
CA ASN A 130 5.36 -25.73 15.53
C ASN A 130 4.30 -24.63 15.48
N ALA A 131 4.51 -23.60 14.65
CA ALA A 131 3.52 -22.53 14.48
C ALA A 131 2.19 -23.10 13.97
N SER A 132 1.09 -22.80 14.65
CA SER A 132 -0.24 -23.16 14.21
C SER A 132 -0.74 -22.16 13.13
N LEU A 133 -1.72 -22.60 12.32
CA LEU A 133 -2.35 -21.73 11.32
C LEU A 133 -2.88 -20.42 11.95
N VAL A 134 -3.46 -20.52 13.15
CA VAL A 134 -4.06 -19.39 13.85
C VAL A 134 -3.01 -18.37 14.28
N GLU A 135 -1.85 -18.83 14.77
CA GLU A 135 -0.73 -17.95 15.18
C GLU A 135 -0.13 -17.17 14.01
N ILE A 136 -0.22 -17.68 12.81
CA ILE A 136 0.23 -16.99 11.60
C ILE A 136 -0.89 -16.10 11.04
N LEU A 137 -2.13 -16.58 11.05
CA LEU A 137 -3.25 -15.91 10.38
C LEU A 137 -3.74 -14.68 11.16
N ILE A 138 -3.72 -14.70 12.49
CA ILE A 138 -4.16 -13.57 13.31
C ILE A 138 -3.28 -12.33 13.06
N PRO A 139 -1.95 -12.38 13.21
CA PRO A 139 -1.10 -11.22 12.91
C PRO A 139 -1.24 -10.77 11.46
N PHE A 140 -1.40 -11.71 10.53
CA PHE A 140 -1.60 -11.37 9.13
C PHE A 140 -2.93 -10.64 8.88
N CYS A 141 -4.02 -11.01 9.53
CA CYS A 141 -5.28 -10.27 9.47
C CYS A 141 -5.13 -8.85 10.03
N VAL A 142 -4.37 -8.66 11.11
CA VAL A 142 -4.06 -7.33 11.65
C VAL A 142 -3.26 -6.51 10.63
N MET A 143 -2.29 -7.12 9.96
CA MET A 143 -1.55 -6.49 8.85
C MET A 143 -2.50 -6.10 7.70
N ALA A 144 -3.45 -6.96 7.36
CA ALA A 144 -4.43 -6.69 6.31
C ALA A 144 -5.33 -5.50 6.65
N ILE A 145 -5.76 -5.36 7.92
CA ILE A 145 -6.48 -4.18 8.42
C ILE A 145 -5.63 -2.92 8.24
N ALA A 146 -4.37 -2.96 8.67
CA ALA A 146 -3.45 -1.84 8.53
C ALA A 146 -3.27 -1.44 7.06
N ASN A 147 -3.05 -2.39 6.16
CA ASN A 147 -2.89 -2.15 4.72
C ASN A 147 -4.16 -1.54 4.10
N GLY A 148 -5.35 -2.06 4.46
CA GLY A 148 -6.63 -1.51 4.00
C GLY A 148 -6.82 -0.04 4.37
N ALA A 149 -6.28 0.38 5.54
CA ALA A 149 -6.30 1.77 5.99
C ALA A 149 -5.17 2.62 5.40
N ILE A 150 -3.96 2.08 5.24
CA ILE A 150 -2.79 2.80 4.71
C ILE A 150 -2.99 3.18 3.24
N TYR A 151 -3.50 2.28 2.41
CA TYR A 151 -3.55 2.46 0.95
C TYR A 151 -4.27 3.73 0.50
N PRO A 152 -5.51 4.03 0.93
CA PRO A 152 -6.19 5.24 0.50
C PRO A 152 -5.47 6.52 0.95
N ILE A 153 -4.81 6.50 2.12
CA ILE A 153 -4.08 7.65 2.66
C ILE A 153 -2.86 7.95 1.78
N VAL A 154 -1.98 6.96 1.58
CA VAL A 154 -0.72 7.18 0.86
C VAL A 154 -0.93 7.45 -0.63
N VAL A 155 -1.95 6.83 -1.25
CA VAL A 155 -2.31 7.11 -2.65
C VAL A 155 -2.82 8.54 -2.80
N ALA A 156 -3.71 8.99 -1.93
CA ALA A 156 -4.21 10.35 -1.96
C ALA A 156 -3.09 11.38 -1.73
N GLN A 157 -2.20 11.14 -0.76
CA GLN A 157 -1.07 12.01 -0.46
C GLN A 157 -0.03 12.05 -1.59
N ALA A 158 0.22 10.91 -2.27
CA ALA A 158 1.13 10.86 -3.41
C ALA A 158 0.62 11.68 -4.59
N LEU A 159 -0.68 11.64 -4.85
CA LEU A 159 -1.28 12.31 -6.01
C LEU A 159 -1.61 13.79 -5.78
N ARG A 160 -1.77 14.20 -4.51
CA ARG A 160 -2.15 15.56 -4.12
C ARG A 160 -1.28 16.68 -4.74
N PRO A 161 0.06 16.57 -4.82
CA PRO A 161 0.91 17.60 -5.41
C PRO A 161 0.76 17.73 -6.93
N PHE A 162 0.11 16.78 -7.60
CA PHE A 162 0.07 16.69 -9.07
C PHE A 162 -1.35 16.62 -9.63
N PRO A 163 -2.24 17.59 -9.34
CA PRO A 163 -3.64 17.54 -9.78
C PRO A 163 -3.80 17.54 -11.31
N GLN A 164 -2.85 18.16 -12.03
CA GLN A 164 -2.87 18.21 -13.50
C GLN A 164 -2.25 16.99 -14.19
N ALA A 165 -1.49 16.17 -13.44
CA ALA A 165 -0.79 14.99 -13.94
C ALA A 165 -1.13 13.71 -13.16
N THR A 166 -2.32 13.68 -12.55
CA THR A 166 -2.77 12.57 -11.67
C THR A 166 -2.69 11.21 -12.36
N GLY A 167 -3.06 11.14 -13.65
CA GLY A 167 -2.98 9.88 -14.42
C GLY A 167 -1.54 9.38 -14.59
N ARG A 168 -0.58 10.27 -14.88
CA ARG A 168 0.85 9.91 -15.01
C ARG A 168 1.43 9.52 -13.65
N ALA A 169 1.10 10.25 -12.60
CA ALA A 169 1.54 9.94 -11.24
C ALA A 169 0.99 8.59 -10.77
N ALA A 170 -0.29 8.31 -10.99
CA ALA A 170 -0.89 7.02 -10.65
C ALA A 170 -0.30 5.86 -11.46
N ALA A 171 -0.04 6.03 -12.75
CA ALA A 171 0.60 5.02 -13.59
C ALA A 171 2.01 4.67 -13.09
N LEU A 172 2.83 5.69 -12.80
CA LEU A 172 4.18 5.48 -12.25
C LEU A 172 4.14 4.80 -10.87
N GLN A 173 3.23 5.24 -10.00
CA GLN A 173 3.02 4.64 -8.68
C GLN A 173 2.69 3.15 -8.79
N ASN A 174 1.72 2.78 -9.63
CA ASN A 174 1.33 1.38 -9.83
C ASN A 174 2.45 0.55 -10.46
N THR A 175 3.20 1.10 -11.40
CA THR A 175 4.35 0.41 -12.02
C THR A 175 5.42 0.10 -10.97
N LEU A 176 5.78 1.07 -10.13
CA LEU A 176 6.78 0.87 -9.07
C LEU A 176 6.28 -0.11 -8.01
N GLN A 177 5.00 -0.03 -7.63
CA GLN A 177 4.37 -0.96 -6.72
C GLN A 177 4.43 -2.40 -7.25
N LEU A 178 3.95 -2.64 -8.48
CA LEU A 178 3.94 -3.97 -9.08
C LEU A 178 5.35 -4.50 -9.30
N GLY A 179 6.30 -3.64 -9.65
CA GLY A 179 7.72 -4.00 -9.76
C GLY A 179 8.27 -4.52 -8.43
N LEU A 180 8.00 -3.84 -7.32
CA LEU A 180 8.45 -4.28 -5.99
C LEU A 180 7.72 -5.56 -5.55
N CYS A 181 6.42 -5.70 -5.84
CA CYS A 181 5.66 -6.92 -5.58
C CYS A 181 6.24 -8.13 -6.35
N PHE A 182 6.59 -7.91 -7.62
CA PHE A 182 7.24 -8.94 -8.44
C PHE A 182 8.58 -9.38 -7.85
N LEU A 183 9.43 -8.42 -7.46
CA LEU A 183 10.72 -8.73 -6.83
C LEU A 183 10.54 -9.50 -5.51
N ALA A 184 9.61 -9.10 -4.67
CA ALA A 184 9.31 -9.80 -3.43
C ALA A 184 8.84 -11.25 -3.68
N SER A 185 7.93 -11.44 -4.62
CA SER A 185 7.45 -12.77 -5.02
C SER A 185 8.55 -13.63 -5.62
N LEU A 186 9.44 -13.03 -6.43
CA LEU A 186 10.59 -13.72 -7.03
C LEU A 186 11.55 -14.23 -5.95
N VAL A 187 11.88 -13.38 -4.97
CA VAL A 187 12.78 -13.77 -3.85
C VAL A 187 12.15 -14.90 -3.03
N VAL A 188 10.87 -14.83 -2.72
CA VAL A 188 10.15 -15.89 -2.00
C VAL A 188 10.19 -17.20 -2.79
N SER A 189 9.94 -17.16 -4.10
CA SER A 189 9.94 -18.33 -4.95
C SER A 189 11.33 -18.97 -5.09
N TRP A 190 12.37 -18.14 -5.07
CA TRP A 190 13.75 -18.61 -5.27
C TRP A 190 14.33 -19.26 -4.01
N LEU A 191 13.94 -18.78 -2.82
CA LEU A 191 14.43 -19.25 -1.52
C LEU A 191 13.42 -20.15 -0.82
N ILE A 192 12.73 -21.02 -1.55
CA ILE A 192 11.59 -21.81 -1.06
C ILE A 192 11.99 -22.96 -0.12
N SER A 193 13.27 -23.20 0.12
CA SER A 193 13.76 -24.28 1.00
C SER A 193 13.20 -24.19 2.43
N THR A 194 12.95 -22.98 2.93
CA THR A 194 12.30 -22.70 4.22
C THR A 194 11.16 -21.70 4.01
N PRO A 195 10.00 -22.16 3.51
CA PRO A 195 8.96 -21.25 2.98
C PRO A 195 8.47 -20.22 4.01
N LEU A 196 8.23 -20.66 5.26
CA LEU A 196 7.72 -19.79 6.32
C LEU A 196 8.74 -18.71 6.69
N LEU A 197 9.98 -19.10 6.97
CA LEU A 197 11.02 -18.17 7.39
C LEU A 197 11.39 -17.21 6.27
N THR A 198 11.51 -17.70 5.03
CA THR A 198 11.81 -16.85 3.87
C THR A 198 10.71 -15.82 3.62
N THR A 199 9.45 -16.26 3.59
CA THR A 199 8.31 -15.37 3.35
C THR A 199 8.23 -14.27 4.40
N THR A 200 8.31 -14.65 5.69
CA THR A 200 8.22 -13.70 6.80
C THR A 200 9.43 -12.76 6.87
N SER A 201 10.63 -13.22 6.48
CA SER A 201 11.83 -12.37 6.39
C SER A 201 11.73 -11.34 5.25
N VAL A 202 11.18 -11.74 4.09
CA VAL A 202 10.87 -10.79 3.00
C VAL A 202 9.84 -9.77 3.48
N MET A 203 8.78 -10.19 4.18
CA MET A 203 7.81 -9.27 4.77
C MET A 203 8.47 -8.32 5.78
N LEU A 204 9.40 -8.79 6.61
CA LEU A 204 10.14 -7.95 7.56
C LEU A 204 10.99 -6.89 6.84
N SER A 205 11.62 -7.23 5.73
CA SER A 205 12.37 -6.25 4.93
C SER A 205 11.50 -5.10 4.40
N THR A 206 10.23 -5.35 4.11
CA THR A 206 9.29 -4.32 3.65
C THR A 206 8.94 -3.32 4.76
N VAL A 207 9.01 -3.70 6.04
CA VAL A 207 8.85 -2.77 7.17
C VAL A 207 9.94 -1.71 7.15
N VAL A 208 11.18 -2.10 6.88
CA VAL A 208 12.30 -1.16 6.75
C VAL A 208 12.06 -0.20 5.58
N LEU A 209 11.60 -0.71 4.43
CA LEU A 209 11.27 0.12 3.27
C LEU A 209 10.12 1.10 3.58
N ALA A 210 9.08 0.65 4.28
CA ALA A 210 7.96 1.50 4.69
C ALA A 210 8.42 2.61 5.67
N ALA A 211 9.29 2.28 6.61
CA ALA A 211 9.88 3.24 7.55
C ALA A 211 10.76 4.28 6.83
N LEU A 212 11.55 3.85 5.84
CA LEU A 212 12.32 4.77 4.99
C LEU A 212 11.40 5.69 4.19
N GLY A 213 10.32 5.16 3.61
CA GLY A 213 9.31 5.96 2.92
C GLY A 213 8.68 7.01 3.82
N TYR A 214 8.34 6.63 5.06
CA TYR A 214 7.78 7.56 6.05
C TYR A 214 8.76 8.68 6.43
N LYS A 215 10.02 8.36 6.67
CA LYS A 215 11.06 9.39 6.93
C LYS A 215 11.22 10.36 5.76
N MET A 216 11.18 9.86 4.52
CA MET A 216 11.29 10.71 3.33
C MET A 216 10.12 11.68 3.21
N GLN A 217 8.91 11.25 3.58
CA GLN A 217 7.69 12.05 3.54
C GLN A 217 7.66 13.08 4.67
N SER A 218 7.94 12.70 5.92
CA SER A 218 7.85 13.57 7.09
C SER A 218 8.82 14.76 7.01
N HIS A 219 10.02 14.56 6.44
CA HIS A 219 10.96 15.66 6.20
C HIS A 219 10.46 16.67 5.16
N ALA A 220 9.59 16.28 4.24
CA ALA A 220 9.03 17.20 3.26
C ALA A 220 7.90 18.05 3.87
N GLU A 221 7.06 17.48 4.71
CA GLU A 221 5.99 18.20 5.41
C GLU A 221 6.55 19.23 6.40
N CYS A 222 7.61 18.89 7.14
CA CYS A 222 8.30 19.87 8.01
C CYS A 222 8.91 21.04 7.24
N ALA A 223 9.35 20.82 6.00
CA ALA A 223 9.91 21.90 5.17
C ALA A 223 8.83 22.84 4.60
N GLU A 224 7.62 22.31 4.32
CA GLU A 224 6.50 23.12 3.83
C GLU A 224 5.77 23.90 4.94
N THR A 225 5.72 23.38 6.16
CA THR A 225 5.12 24.06 7.34
C THR A 225 6.04 25.07 8.00
N GLY A 226 7.31 25.12 7.60
CA GLY A 226 8.31 26.07 8.12
C GLY A 226 8.21 27.50 7.60
N PHE A 227 7.21 27.85 6.78
CA PHE A 227 6.90 29.25 6.45
C PHE A 227 6.00 29.85 7.54
N PRO A 228 6.48 30.83 8.30
CA PRO A 228 5.65 31.52 9.29
C PRO A 228 4.52 32.24 8.55
N HIS A 229 3.30 32.08 9.06
CA HIS A 229 2.19 32.99 8.78
C HIS A 229 2.57 34.40 9.30
N ALA A 230 3.33 35.14 8.50
CA ALA A 230 3.54 36.57 8.71
C ALA A 230 2.69 37.32 7.69
N ASN A 231 1.81 38.15 8.23
CA ASN A 231 1.07 39.22 7.57
C ASN A 231 -0.25 38.88 6.86
N VAL A 232 -1.29 38.67 7.68
CA VAL A 232 -2.59 39.26 7.40
C VAL A 232 -3.00 40.04 8.66
N ALA A 233 -2.34 41.16 8.89
CA ALA A 233 -2.84 42.22 9.77
C ALA A 233 -2.54 43.54 9.08
N HIS A 234 -3.57 44.34 8.98
CA HIS A 234 -3.61 45.73 8.47
C HIS A 234 -3.87 45.89 6.95
N ASP A 235 -5.13 45.87 6.58
CA ASP A 235 -5.73 47.02 5.91
C ASP A 235 -7.20 47.17 6.34
N LYS A 236 -7.41 47.88 7.43
CA LYS A 236 -8.66 48.59 7.76
C LYS A 236 -8.27 50.05 7.96
N SER A 237 -8.34 50.85 6.89
CA SER A 237 -8.54 52.30 6.97
C SER A 237 -8.77 52.83 5.53
N HIS A 238 -9.96 53.00 5.13
CA HIS A 238 -10.66 54.18 4.61
C HIS A 238 -11.97 53.77 3.97
#